data_7e7edb5be5d6c034750b8b7f07139c1b
#
_entry.id   7e7edb5be5d6c034750b8b7f07139c1b
#
_cell.length_a   1.000
_cell.length_b   1.000
_cell.length_c   1.000
_cell.angle_alpha   90.00
_cell.angle_beta   90.00
_cell.angle_gamma   90.00
#
_symmetry.space_group_name_H-M   'P 1'
#
loop_
_entity.id
_entity.type
_entity.pdbx_description
1 polymer ?
#
loop_
_entity_poly.entity_id
_entity_poly.type
_entity_poly.pdbx_seq_one_letter_code
_entity_poly.pdbx_strand_id
1 'polypeptide(L)'
;MSSHFPLTFRISPLIRITLISLYFSLTLPLPFLADITSASVPPLMLWTGIVMGFIVLVGALSERVIVDEDTIKVTYPSWIPSFFRKGWSLPWSKIKDLKSRTTGQGGLVYYFVSLDAQTAFLLPMRIAGFSRLVNIVTEKTGIDTTDIRPLSQPWMYLVLLVLTSFLMIVDGWTIATAIGMGR
;
A
#
# COMPACT_ATOMS: atom_id res chain seq x y z
N MET A 1 24.74 13.62 -11.47
CA MET A 1 24.61 12.16 -11.53
C MET A 1 23.48 11.86 -12.52
N SER A 2 23.84 11.35 -13.70
CA SER A 2 22.85 11.00 -14.74
C SER A 2 22.05 9.81 -14.25
N SER A 3 20.83 10.05 -13.81
CA SER A 3 19.88 8.99 -13.49
C SER A 3 19.51 8.27 -14.78
N HIS A 4 19.90 7.01 -14.94
CA HIS A 4 19.43 6.21 -16.08
C HIS A 4 17.92 5.97 -15.90
N PHE A 5 17.10 6.65 -16.70
CA PHE A 5 15.66 6.41 -16.78
C PHE A 5 15.38 5.16 -17.64
N PRO A 6 14.28 4.41 -17.37
CA PRO A 6 13.21 4.69 -16.39
C PRO A 6 13.54 4.23 -14.97
N LEU A 7 13.15 5.02 -13.97
CA LEU A 7 13.24 4.66 -12.56
C LEU A 7 11.89 4.10 -12.08
N THR A 8 11.94 2.96 -11.39
CA THR A 8 10.72 2.32 -10.84
C THR A 8 10.76 2.31 -9.32
N PHE A 9 9.76 2.94 -8.71
CA PHE A 9 9.53 2.93 -7.28
C PHE A 9 8.37 1.98 -6.94
N ARG A 10 8.55 1.18 -5.92
CA ARG A 10 7.52 0.23 -5.42
C ARG A 10 7.14 0.58 -3.99
N ILE A 11 5.99 0.10 -3.54
CA ILE A 11 5.61 0.22 -2.13
C ILE A 11 6.73 -0.33 -1.25
N SER A 12 7.01 0.37 -0.15
CA SER A 12 8.06 -0.01 0.81
C SER A 12 7.91 -1.47 1.25
N PRO A 13 8.99 -2.28 1.22
CA PRO A 13 8.96 -3.66 1.69
C PRO A 13 8.46 -3.78 3.14
N LEU A 14 8.85 -2.85 4.02
CA LEU A 14 8.38 -2.81 5.40
C LEU A 14 6.86 -2.71 5.47
N ILE A 15 6.25 -1.79 4.70
CA ILE A 15 4.79 -1.63 4.64
C ILE A 15 4.13 -2.91 4.14
N ARG A 16 4.67 -3.51 3.06
CA ARG A 16 4.13 -4.75 2.49
C ARG A 16 4.16 -5.90 3.49
N ILE A 17 5.31 -6.14 4.11
CA ILE A 17 5.48 -7.22 5.09
C ILE A 17 4.53 -6.99 6.27
N THR A 18 4.51 -5.79 6.84
CA THR A 18 3.65 -5.47 7.99
C THR A 18 2.17 -5.71 7.68
N LEU A 19 1.67 -5.22 6.54
CA LEU A 19 0.25 -5.36 6.21
C LEU A 19 -0.13 -6.79 5.85
N ILE A 20 0.75 -7.53 5.19
CA ILE A 20 0.52 -8.95 4.88
C ILE A 20 0.54 -9.79 6.17
N SER A 21 1.50 -9.56 7.06
CA SER A 21 1.57 -10.25 8.36
C SER A 21 0.34 -9.95 9.21
N LEU A 22 -0.07 -8.68 9.28
CA LEU A 22 -1.27 -8.25 9.99
C LEU A 22 -2.54 -8.93 9.42
N TYR A 23 -2.63 -9.00 8.09
CA TYR A 23 -3.74 -9.68 7.44
C TYR A 23 -3.84 -11.15 7.87
N PHE A 24 -2.73 -11.89 7.81
CA PHE A 24 -2.72 -13.29 8.21
C PHE A 24 -2.99 -13.46 9.70
N SER A 25 -2.41 -12.63 10.54
CA SER A 25 -2.65 -12.65 11.98
C SER A 25 -4.13 -12.44 12.32
N LEU A 26 -4.84 -11.56 11.61
CA LEU A 26 -6.26 -11.33 11.88
C LEU A 26 -7.19 -12.38 11.25
N THR A 27 -6.75 -13.13 10.27
CA THR A 27 -7.66 -13.98 9.49
C THR A 27 -7.40 -15.49 9.65
N LEU A 28 -6.13 -15.91 9.82
CA LEU A 28 -5.80 -17.35 9.92
C LEU A 28 -6.48 -18.08 11.09
N PRO A 29 -6.67 -17.51 12.29
CA PRO A 29 -7.34 -18.20 13.38
C PRO A 29 -8.84 -18.43 13.14
N LEU A 30 -9.47 -17.62 12.27
CA LEU A 30 -10.93 -17.62 12.12
C LEU A 30 -11.54 -18.98 11.75
N PRO A 31 -11.01 -19.75 10.76
CA PRO A 31 -11.56 -21.06 10.43
C PRO A 31 -11.47 -22.04 11.60
N PHE A 32 -10.37 -22.03 12.35
CA PHE A 32 -10.16 -22.94 13.50
C PHE A 32 -11.08 -22.57 14.67
N LEU A 33 -11.26 -21.27 14.92
CA LEU A 33 -12.18 -20.81 15.96
C LEU A 33 -13.63 -21.10 15.59
N ALA A 34 -14.00 -20.98 14.32
CA ALA A 34 -15.34 -21.32 13.84
C ALA A 34 -15.70 -22.80 14.08
N ASP A 35 -14.74 -23.70 13.88
CA ASP A 35 -14.94 -25.14 14.16
C ASP A 35 -15.19 -25.40 15.65
N ILE A 36 -14.40 -24.82 16.55
CA ILE A 36 -14.55 -25.02 18.00
C ILE A 36 -15.85 -24.42 18.53
N THR A 37 -16.22 -23.23 18.05
CA THR A 37 -17.42 -22.54 18.49
C THR A 37 -18.69 -23.03 17.82
N SER A 38 -18.59 -24.05 16.95
CA SER A 38 -19.69 -24.56 16.14
C SER A 38 -20.44 -23.43 15.39
N ALA A 39 -19.68 -22.50 14.85
CA ALA A 39 -20.22 -21.34 14.13
C ALA A 39 -21.00 -21.80 12.91
N SER A 40 -22.10 -21.09 12.58
CA SER A 40 -22.95 -21.40 11.43
C SER A 40 -22.29 -21.17 10.06
N VAL A 41 -21.07 -20.62 10.03
CA VAL A 41 -20.33 -20.31 8.80
C VAL A 41 -19.47 -21.50 8.38
N PRO A 42 -19.66 -22.04 7.16
CA PRO A 42 -18.85 -23.15 6.67
C PRO A 42 -17.37 -22.77 6.62
N PRO A 43 -16.45 -23.65 7.09
CA PRO A 43 -15.00 -23.39 7.05
C PRO A 43 -14.48 -23.07 5.63
N LEU A 44 -15.04 -23.74 4.61
CA LEU A 44 -14.70 -23.49 3.22
C LEU A 44 -14.97 -22.02 2.80
N MET A 45 -16.05 -21.43 3.28
CA MET A 45 -16.40 -20.04 2.99
C MET A 45 -15.36 -19.09 3.62
N LEU A 46 -14.91 -19.37 4.85
CA LEU A 46 -13.87 -18.60 5.52
C LEU A 46 -12.54 -18.69 4.77
N TRP A 47 -12.10 -19.89 4.41
CA TRP A 47 -10.88 -20.07 3.62
C TRP A 47 -10.95 -19.37 2.27
N THR A 48 -12.06 -19.48 1.57
CA THR A 48 -12.27 -18.77 0.30
C THR A 48 -12.19 -17.25 0.50
N GLY A 49 -12.82 -16.71 1.54
CA GLY A 49 -12.75 -15.29 1.90
C GLY A 49 -11.32 -14.84 2.20
N ILE A 50 -10.55 -15.64 2.93
CA ILE A 50 -9.14 -15.35 3.24
C ILE A 50 -8.30 -15.34 1.96
N VAL A 51 -8.46 -16.30 1.06
CA VAL A 51 -7.70 -16.32 -0.20
C VAL A 51 -8.07 -15.12 -1.08
N MET A 52 -9.35 -14.83 -1.24
CA MET A 52 -9.81 -13.68 -2.03
C MET A 52 -9.35 -12.36 -1.44
N GLY A 53 -9.46 -12.17 -0.13
CA GLY A 53 -8.98 -10.97 0.56
C GLY A 53 -7.46 -10.81 0.43
N PHE A 54 -6.69 -11.90 0.47
CA PHE A 54 -5.25 -11.86 0.23
C PHE A 54 -4.89 -11.40 -1.19
N ILE A 55 -5.59 -11.92 -2.20
CA ILE A 55 -5.41 -11.49 -3.59
C ILE A 55 -5.69 -10.00 -3.75
N VAL A 56 -6.78 -9.50 -3.15
CA VAL A 56 -7.12 -8.07 -3.16
C VAL A 56 -6.06 -7.24 -2.45
N LEU A 57 -5.57 -7.68 -1.29
CA LEU A 57 -4.52 -7.01 -0.54
C LEU A 57 -3.21 -6.93 -1.34
N VAL A 58 -2.77 -8.04 -1.92
CA VAL A 58 -1.56 -8.08 -2.78
C VAL A 58 -1.73 -7.17 -3.98
N GLY A 59 -2.92 -7.14 -4.56
CA GLY A 59 -3.27 -6.21 -5.63
C GLY A 59 -3.11 -4.75 -5.21
N ALA A 60 -3.68 -4.37 -4.06
CA ALA A 60 -3.58 -3.02 -3.52
C ALA A 60 -2.13 -2.61 -3.19
N LEU A 61 -1.29 -3.58 -2.78
CA LEU A 61 0.12 -3.37 -2.45
C LEU A 61 1.06 -3.52 -3.65
N SER A 62 0.54 -3.67 -4.86
CA SER A 62 1.32 -3.85 -6.10
C SER A 62 1.50 -2.58 -6.92
N GLU A 63 1.11 -1.43 -6.37
CA GLU A 63 1.31 -0.12 -6.98
C GLU A 63 2.78 0.14 -7.29
N ARG A 64 3.04 0.72 -8.47
CA ARG A 64 4.38 1.11 -8.94
C ARG A 64 4.33 2.52 -9.51
N VAL A 65 5.35 3.30 -9.17
CA VAL A 65 5.59 4.60 -9.79
C VAL A 65 6.76 4.45 -10.75
N ILE A 66 6.54 4.74 -12.01
CA ILE A 66 7.56 4.76 -13.05
C ILE A 66 7.81 6.21 -13.41
N VAL A 67 9.06 6.59 -13.35
CA VAL A 67 9.53 7.93 -13.68
C VAL A 67 10.41 7.82 -14.92
N ASP A 68 9.96 8.45 -15.98
CA ASP A 68 10.69 8.58 -17.24
C ASP A 68 11.25 10.02 -17.39
N GLU A 69 11.99 10.27 -18.46
CA GLU A 69 12.51 11.62 -18.76
C GLU A 69 11.39 12.64 -18.93
N ASP A 70 10.28 12.26 -19.55
CA ASP A 70 9.18 13.16 -19.92
C ASP A 70 7.94 12.99 -19.05
N THR A 71 7.81 11.89 -18.32
CA THR A 71 6.54 11.52 -17.65
C THR A 71 6.74 10.87 -16.31
N ILE A 72 5.75 11.07 -15.42
CA ILE A 72 5.51 10.25 -14.24
C ILE A 72 4.25 9.41 -14.44
N LYS A 73 4.35 8.11 -14.10
CA LYS A 73 3.25 7.14 -14.28
C LYS A 73 3.03 6.36 -13.00
N VAL A 74 1.78 6.17 -12.62
CA VAL A 74 1.38 5.18 -11.62
C VAL A 74 0.74 4.00 -12.33
N THR A 75 1.27 2.82 -12.09
CA THR A 75 0.84 1.59 -12.77
C THR A 75 0.60 0.46 -11.78
N TYR A 76 -0.22 -0.49 -12.21
CA TYR A 76 -0.48 -1.74 -11.50
C TYR A 76 -0.12 -2.93 -12.39
N PRO A 77 0.17 -4.12 -11.84
CA PRO A 77 0.38 -5.32 -12.64
C PRO A 77 -0.85 -5.65 -13.51
N SER A 78 -0.60 -6.29 -14.66
CA SER A 78 -1.63 -6.62 -15.65
C SER A 78 -2.74 -7.56 -15.17
N TRP A 79 -2.48 -8.35 -14.10
CA TRP A 79 -3.49 -9.22 -13.50
C TRP A 79 -4.54 -8.46 -12.65
N ILE A 80 -4.30 -7.18 -12.34
CA ILE A 80 -5.26 -6.33 -11.64
C ILE A 80 -6.20 -5.71 -12.68
N PRO A 81 -7.51 -6.00 -12.60
CA PRO A 81 -8.46 -5.41 -13.52
C PRO A 81 -8.51 -3.89 -13.39
N SER A 82 -8.58 -3.18 -14.51
CA SER A 82 -8.57 -1.72 -14.59
C SER A 82 -9.78 -1.04 -13.91
N PHE A 83 -10.85 -1.79 -13.64
CA PHE A 83 -11.98 -1.29 -12.86
C PHE A 83 -11.73 -1.24 -11.34
N PHE A 84 -10.79 -2.05 -10.83
CA PHE A 84 -10.37 -2.01 -9.43
C PHE A 84 -9.40 -0.87 -9.13
N ARG A 85 -8.39 -0.72 -9.99
CA ARG A 85 -7.36 0.32 -9.85
C ARG A 85 -6.93 0.80 -11.23
N LYS A 86 -7.21 2.04 -11.53
CA LYS A 86 -6.78 2.70 -12.76
C LYS A 86 -5.46 3.43 -12.50
N GLY A 87 -4.43 3.07 -13.24
CA GLY A 87 -3.19 3.83 -13.30
C GLY A 87 -3.40 5.18 -14.00
N TRP A 88 -2.45 6.07 -13.85
CA TRP A 88 -2.43 7.35 -14.54
C TRP A 88 -1.02 7.68 -15.06
N SER A 89 -0.95 8.54 -16.05
CA SER A 89 0.29 9.04 -16.61
C SER A 89 0.18 10.55 -16.80
N LEU A 90 1.20 11.29 -16.37
CA LEU A 90 1.23 12.74 -16.44
C LEU A 90 2.60 13.20 -16.96
N PRO A 91 2.66 13.95 -18.08
CA PRO A 91 3.88 14.59 -18.53
C PRO A 91 4.34 15.68 -17.55
N TRP A 92 5.65 15.79 -17.33
CA TRP A 92 6.21 16.81 -16.44
C TRP A 92 5.81 18.22 -16.85
N SER A 93 5.76 18.48 -18.17
CA SER A 93 5.33 19.77 -18.73
C SER A 93 3.88 20.14 -18.47
N LYS A 94 3.03 19.19 -18.09
CA LYS A 94 1.62 19.41 -17.74
C LYS A 94 1.37 19.58 -16.25
N ILE A 95 2.38 19.49 -15.42
CA ILE A 95 2.27 19.69 -13.97
C ILE A 95 2.34 21.19 -13.70
N LYS A 96 1.26 21.74 -13.17
CA LYS A 96 1.16 23.15 -12.79
C LYS A 96 1.67 23.37 -11.37
N ASP A 97 1.28 22.48 -10.45
CA ASP A 97 1.49 22.68 -9.03
C ASP A 97 1.37 21.36 -8.27
N LEU A 98 1.90 21.32 -7.04
CA LEU A 98 1.76 20.22 -6.12
C LEU A 98 1.09 20.69 -4.84
N LYS A 99 -0.19 20.37 -4.67
CA LYS A 99 -1.01 20.82 -3.55
C LYS A 99 -1.19 19.76 -2.48
N SER A 100 -1.14 20.21 -1.23
CA SER A 100 -1.48 19.38 -0.08
C SER A 100 -2.97 19.48 0.25
N ARG A 101 -3.53 18.39 0.75
CA ARG A 101 -4.89 18.33 1.30
C ARG A 101 -4.93 17.47 2.55
N THR A 102 -5.59 17.96 3.57
CA THR A 102 -5.83 17.18 4.78
C THR A 102 -6.96 16.18 4.54
N THR A 103 -6.73 14.93 4.92
CA THR A 103 -7.77 13.89 4.92
C THR A 103 -8.66 14.04 6.15
N GLY A 104 -9.88 13.47 6.09
CA GLY A 104 -10.80 13.48 7.24
C GLY A 104 -10.27 12.83 8.53
N GLN A 105 -9.18 12.06 8.43
CA GLN A 105 -8.48 11.44 9.57
C GLN A 105 -7.24 12.24 10.02
N GLY A 106 -7.09 13.49 9.58
CA GLY A 106 -5.95 14.35 9.92
C GLY A 106 -4.64 14.03 9.18
N GLY A 107 -4.64 13.07 8.25
CA GLY A 107 -3.50 12.78 7.40
C GLY A 107 -3.33 13.82 6.29
N LEU A 108 -2.09 14.05 5.86
CA LEU A 108 -1.78 14.96 4.75
C LEU A 108 -1.51 14.14 3.49
N VAL A 109 -2.10 14.51 2.38
CA VAL A 109 -1.89 13.91 1.06
C VAL A 109 -1.57 15.01 0.04
N TYR A 110 -0.80 14.65 -0.99
CA TYR A 110 -0.37 15.59 -2.02
C TYR A 110 -0.91 15.17 -3.38
N TYR A 111 -1.26 16.16 -4.19
CA TYR A 111 -1.81 15.98 -5.53
C TYR A 111 -1.06 16.84 -6.54
N PHE A 112 -0.68 16.23 -7.65
CA PHE A 112 -0.30 16.99 -8.84
C PHE A 112 -1.54 17.62 -9.44
N VAL A 113 -1.48 18.91 -9.68
CA VAL A 113 -2.52 19.67 -10.38
C VAL A 113 -2.07 19.85 -11.82
N SER A 114 -2.90 19.44 -12.77
CA SER A 114 -2.63 19.62 -14.20
C SER A 114 -2.82 21.09 -14.62
N LEU A 115 -2.18 21.50 -15.70
CA LEU A 115 -2.29 22.88 -16.24
C LEU A 115 -3.73 23.26 -16.59
N ASP A 116 -4.56 22.31 -17.00
CA ASP A 116 -6.00 22.53 -17.26
C ASP A 116 -6.82 22.73 -15.99
N ALA A 117 -6.20 22.51 -14.80
CA ALA A 117 -6.80 22.62 -13.46
C ALA A 117 -8.06 21.74 -13.24
N GLN A 118 -8.41 20.87 -14.20
CA GLN A 118 -9.60 20.00 -14.11
C GLN A 118 -9.29 18.65 -13.51
N THR A 119 -8.03 18.22 -13.56
CA THR A 119 -7.60 16.90 -13.06
C THR A 119 -6.52 17.03 -12.00
N ALA A 120 -6.67 16.25 -10.93
CA ALA A 120 -5.69 16.14 -9.87
C ALA A 120 -5.27 14.66 -9.71
N PHE A 121 -3.96 14.42 -9.63
CA PHE A 121 -3.39 13.09 -9.54
C PHE A 121 -2.71 12.91 -8.19
N LEU A 122 -3.12 11.88 -7.43
CA LEU A 122 -2.55 11.60 -6.11
C LEU A 122 -1.08 11.20 -6.23
N LEU A 123 -0.20 11.86 -5.46
CA LEU A 123 1.20 11.48 -5.31
C LEU A 123 1.30 10.25 -4.40
N PRO A 124 1.84 9.12 -4.87
CA PRO A 124 2.00 7.93 -4.05
C PRO A 124 3.06 8.13 -2.96
N MET A 125 2.64 8.14 -1.70
CA MET A 125 3.52 8.45 -0.56
C MET A 125 4.08 7.22 0.16
N ARG A 126 3.58 6.01 -0.16
CA ARG A 126 3.96 4.74 0.50
C ARG A 126 5.09 3.99 -0.20
N ILE A 127 5.75 4.63 -1.15
CA ILE A 127 6.83 4.02 -1.94
C ILE A 127 8.18 4.05 -1.21
N ALA A 128 9.00 3.05 -1.49
CA ALA A 128 10.40 3.09 -1.08
C ALA A 128 11.15 4.16 -1.88
N GLY A 129 11.94 4.97 -1.21
CA GLY A 129 12.67 6.07 -1.85
C GLY A 129 11.82 7.30 -2.16
N PHE A 130 10.77 7.57 -1.37
CA PHE A 130 9.88 8.72 -1.53
C PHE A 130 10.64 10.05 -1.64
N SER A 131 11.67 10.28 -0.78
CA SER A 131 12.48 11.50 -0.85
C SER A 131 13.21 11.64 -2.20
N ARG A 132 13.66 10.52 -2.79
CA ARG A 132 14.27 10.54 -4.13
C ARG A 132 13.25 10.89 -5.20
N LEU A 133 12.02 10.37 -5.11
CA LEU A 133 10.94 10.77 -6.02
C LEU A 133 10.65 12.26 -5.92
N VAL A 134 10.52 12.80 -4.70
CA VAL A 134 10.26 14.23 -4.46
C VAL A 134 11.36 15.10 -5.05
N ASN A 135 12.64 14.73 -4.87
CA ASN A 135 13.76 15.46 -5.47
C ASN A 135 13.69 15.48 -7.01
N ILE A 136 13.30 14.35 -7.65
CA ILE A 136 13.11 14.30 -9.09
C ILE A 136 11.95 15.21 -9.52
N VAL A 137 10.85 15.24 -8.75
CA VAL A 137 9.73 16.17 -9.02
C VAL A 137 10.22 17.60 -9.01
N THR A 138 11.00 18.01 -8.00
CA THR A 138 11.59 19.36 -7.92
C THR A 138 12.49 19.65 -9.14
N GLU A 139 13.37 18.71 -9.47
CA GLU A 139 14.30 18.85 -10.61
C GLU A 139 13.58 18.98 -11.95
N LYS A 140 12.50 18.21 -12.15
CA LYS A 140 11.76 18.18 -13.43
C LYS A 140 10.72 19.28 -13.59
N THR A 141 10.17 19.79 -12.49
CA THR A 141 9.06 20.77 -12.53
C THR A 141 9.43 22.15 -12.00
N GLY A 142 10.52 22.27 -11.25
CA GLY A 142 10.90 23.51 -10.55
C GLY A 142 9.99 23.87 -9.36
N ILE A 143 9.04 23.00 -8.99
CA ILE A 143 8.13 23.24 -7.88
C ILE A 143 8.88 23.05 -6.56
N ASP A 144 8.68 23.96 -5.60
CA ASP A 144 9.21 23.81 -4.25
C ASP A 144 8.50 22.67 -3.53
N THR A 145 9.30 21.68 -3.10
CA THR A 145 8.82 20.49 -2.40
C THR A 145 9.37 20.36 -0.98
N THR A 146 9.88 21.45 -0.42
CA THR A 146 10.56 21.46 0.90
C THR A 146 9.63 20.98 2.03
N ASP A 147 8.34 21.28 1.93
CA ASP A 147 7.32 20.91 2.92
C ASP A 147 6.72 19.52 2.72
N ILE A 148 7.17 18.78 1.69
CA ILE A 148 6.60 17.47 1.37
C ILE A 148 7.22 16.39 2.24
N ARG A 149 6.39 15.75 3.05
CA ARG A 149 6.78 14.66 3.94
C ARG A 149 6.01 13.37 3.61
N PRO A 150 6.62 12.19 3.83
CA PRO A 150 5.89 10.92 3.67
C PRO A 150 4.70 10.85 4.63
N LEU A 151 3.63 10.17 4.19
CA LEU A 151 2.37 10.05 4.94
C LEU A 151 2.55 9.46 6.34
N SER A 152 3.48 8.55 6.50
CA SER A 152 3.79 7.90 7.78
C SER A 152 5.28 7.66 7.89
N GLN A 153 5.79 7.87 9.09
CA GLN A 153 7.18 7.59 9.37
C GLN A 153 7.42 6.07 9.42
N PRO A 154 8.56 5.57 8.93
CA PRO A 154 8.85 4.13 8.88
C PRO A 154 8.73 3.42 10.25
N TRP A 155 9.02 4.13 11.34
CA TRP A 155 8.93 3.58 12.70
C TRP A 155 7.52 3.14 13.08
N MET A 156 6.46 3.78 12.57
CA MET A 156 5.07 3.37 12.85
C MET A 156 4.78 1.97 12.32
N TYR A 157 5.26 1.67 11.10
CA TYR A 157 5.14 0.33 10.54
C TYR A 157 6.00 -0.69 11.26
N LEU A 158 7.15 -0.28 11.79
CA LEU A 158 7.99 -1.16 12.60
C LEU A 158 7.32 -1.53 13.91
N VAL A 159 6.74 -0.56 14.62
CA VAL A 159 5.94 -0.83 15.85
C VAL A 159 4.76 -1.74 15.53
N LEU A 160 4.03 -1.45 14.44
CA LEU A 160 2.91 -2.29 14.03
C LEU A 160 3.38 -3.72 13.69
N LEU A 161 4.54 -3.89 13.05
CA LEU A 161 5.11 -5.20 12.75
C LEU A 161 5.46 -5.97 14.03
N VAL A 162 6.04 -5.31 15.03
CA VAL A 162 6.34 -5.92 16.33
C VAL A 162 5.06 -6.39 17.00
N LEU A 163 4.03 -5.54 17.09
CA LEU A 163 2.73 -5.90 17.67
C LEU A 163 2.08 -7.06 16.90
N THR A 164 2.14 -7.03 15.58
CA THR A 164 1.64 -8.12 14.72
C THR A 164 2.39 -9.42 14.98
N SER A 165 3.70 -9.36 15.21
CA SER A 165 4.50 -10.56 15.53
C SER A 165 4.08 -11.19 16.85
N PHE A 166 3.78 -10.38 17.88
CA PHE A 166 3.20 -10.88 19.12
C PHE A 166 1.84 -11.53 18.89
N LEU A 167 0.97 -10.88 18.11
CA LEU A 167 -0.33 -11.44 17.77
C LEU A 167 -0.19 -12.79 17.05
N MET A 168 0.73 -12.92 16.09
CA MET A 168 1.00 -14.19 15.41
C MET A 168 1.46 -15.30 16.35
N ILE A 169 2.19 -15.00 17.41
CA ILE A 169 2.56 -15.99 18.44
C ILE A 169 1.32 -16.48 19.20
N VAL A 170 0.45 -15.53 19.58
CA VAL A 170 -0.83 -15.87 20.23
C VAL A 170 -1.73 -16.67 19.29
N ASP A 171 -1.79 -16.33 18.04
CA ASP A 171 -2.55 -17.06 17.00
C ASP A 171 -2.03 -18.48 16.84
N GLY A 172 -0.70 -18.67 16.80
CA GLY A 172 -0.09 -19.99 16.76
C GLY A 172 -0.47 -20.87 17.95
N TRP A 173 -0.49 -20.28 19.15
CA TRP A 173 -0.96 -20.99 20.37
C TRP A 173 -2.46 -21.29 20.29
N THR A 174 -3.28 -20.36 19.85
CA THR A 174 -4.73 -20.52 19.68
C THR A 174 -5.05 -21.64 18.71
N ILE A 175 -4.38 -21.66 17.55
CA ILE A 175 -4.57 -22.70 16.52
C ILE A 175 -4.11 -24.08 17.05
N ALA A 176 -2.96 -24.14 17.74
CA ALA A 176 -2.48 -25.38 18.31
C ALA A 176 -3.45 -25.97 19.34
N THR A 177 -4.03 -25.10 20.20
CA THR A 177 -5.05 -25.47 21.19
C THR A 177 -6.32 -25.95 20.50
N ALA A 178 -6.75 -25.25 19.45
CA ALA A 178 -7.92 -25.59 18.66
C ALA A 178 -7.82 -27.01 18.06
N ILE A 179 -6.69 -27.32 17.44
CA ILE A 179 -6.42 -28.64 16.85
C ILE A 179 -6.35 -29.72 17.95
N GLY A 180 -5.83 -29.38 19.14
CA GLY A 180 -5.75 -30.29 20.27
C GLY A 180 -7.11 -30.63 20.88
N MET A 181 -8.07 -29.71 20.87
CA MET A 181 -9.43 -29.92 21.35
C MET A 181 -10.34 -30.68 20.35
N GLY A 182 -10.01 -30.64 19.06
CA GLY A 182 -10.77 -31.34 18.02
C GLY A 182 -10.38 -32.82 17.80
N ARG A 183 -9.43 -33.34 18.60
CA ARG A 183 -9.05 -34.74 18.66
C ARG A 183 -9.66 -35.41 19.90
#